data_3a05a4887c9c7144de15c8f832ce9236
#
_entry.id   3a05a4887c9c7144de15c8f832ce9236
#
_cell.length_a   1.000
_cell.length_b   1.000
_cell.length_c   1.000
_cell.angle_alpha   90.00
_cell.angle_beta   90.00
_cell.angle_gamma   90.00
#
_symmetry.space_group_name_H-M   'P 1'
#
loop_
_entity.id
_entity.type
_entity.pdbx_description
1 polymer ?
#
loop_
_entity_poly.entity_id
_entity_poly.type
_entity_poly.pdbx_seq_one_letter_code
_entity_poly.pdbx_strand_id
1 'polypeptide(L)'
;MGCLIAIDDFGAGHSNFERIWDLEPDIVKLDKSLVSRAANSSKVKRILSGMVSLIHETGCLVVIEGVETKGEALIAIDVDADMVQGFYFALPDAMINSNLELDTTLTELVQLQRLQARKQTQQLDYYFNRFHELFEKAMCVLVENKSLDQAADIIFREERAIRCFLLDEVGYQKGSTIHAKPYERQFDKRVLPLLSGKNASWSHKYYHFRAINQPDKLQVTRPYLSVAGLQMCITVSKAFELEGNVFVFCCDLYWQDN
;
A
#
# COMPACT_ATOMS: atom_id res chain seq x y z
N MET A 1 6.66 -40.39 -9.87
CA MET A 1 7.14 -39.52 -8.77
C MET A 1 7.30 -38.13 -9.36
N GLY A 2 6.56 -37.14 -8.86
CA GLY A 2 6.72 -35.74 -9.26
C GLY A 2 7.85 -35.13 -8.46
N CYS A 3 8.76 -34.40 -9.12
CA CYS A 3 9.70 -33.53 -8.47
C CYS A 3 9.11 -32.12 -8.42
N LEU A 4 9.37 -31.39 -7.36
CA LEU A 4 9.07 -29.94 -7.30
C LEU A 4 10.13 -29.19 -8.11
N ILE A 5 9.69 -28.21 -8.89
CA ILE A 5 10.57 -27.33 -9.66
C ILE A 5 10.77 -26.05 -8.86
N ALA A 6 12.04 -25.66 -8.64
CA ALA A 6 12.37 -24.41 -7.97
C ALA A 6 13.20 -23.51 -8.88
N ILE A 7 12.85 -22.23 -8.94
CA ILE A 7 13.69 -21.19 -9.53
C ILE A 7 14.58 -20.65 -8.42
N ASP A 8 15.89 -20.66 -8.64
CA ASP A 8 16.90 -20.16 -7.71
C ASP A 8 17.42 -18.76 -8.09
N ASP A 9 17.93 -18.02 -7.11
CA ASP A 9 18.53 -16.69 -7.26
C ASP A 9 17.61 -15.65 -7.93
N PHE A 10 16.29 -15.72 -7.68
CA PHE A 10 15.36 -14.79 -8.28
C PHE A 10 15.50 -13.40 -7.62
N GLY A 11 15.75 -12.39 -8.47
CA GLY A 11 16.01 -11.02 -8.00
C GLY A 11 17.50 -10.66 -7.95
N ALA A 12 18.41 -11.61 -8.18
CA ALA A 12 19.82 -11.34 -8.38
C ALA A 12 20.08 -10.85 -9.81
N GLY A 13 20.29 -9.55 -9.99
CA GLY A 13 20.65 -8.99 -11.29
C GLY A 13 19.50 -8.97 -12.31
N HIS A 14 19.61 -9.67 -13.42
CA HIS A 14 18.67 -9.68 -14.53
C HIS A 14 17.61 -10.80 -14.38
N SER A 15 16.94 -10.87 -13.25
CA SER A 15 15.83 -11.82 -13.07
C SER A 15 14.67 -11.46 -13.94
N ASN A 16 14.27 -12.41 -14.81
CA ASN A 16 13.16 -12.23 -15.72
C ASN A 16 11.93 -12.97 -15.19
N PHE A 17 10.83 -12.26 -15.01
CA PHE A 17 9.53 -12.85 -14.64
C PHE A 17 9.05 -13.88 -15.68
N GLU A 18 9.52 -13.82 -16.93
CA GLU A 18 9.21 -14.82 -17.95
C GLU A 18 9.56 -16.25 -17.49
N ARG A 19 10.60 -16.42 -16.68
CA ARG A 19 10.96 -17.73 -16.12
C ARG A 19 9.85 -18.36 -15.28
N ILE A 20 8.98 -17.57 -14.65
CA ILE A 20 7.89 -18.08 -13.82
C ILE A 20 6.82 -18.73 -14.70
N TRP A 21 6.40 -18.09 -15.79
CA TRP A 21 5.39 -18.68 -16.65
C TRP A 21 5.93 -19.66 -17.70
N ASP A 22 7.22 -19.58 -18.04
CA ASP A 22 7.83 -20.54 -18.96
C ASP A 22 8.15 -21.88 -18.27
N LEU A 23 8.52 -21.86 -16.99
CA LEU A 23 8.92 -23.04 -16.23
C LEU A 23 7.82 -23.58 -15.33
N GLU A 24 6.78 -22.81 -15.07
CA GLU A 24 5.68 -23.14 -14.14
C GLU A 24 6.21 -23.77 -12.83
N PRO A 25 7.08 -23.06 -12.06
CA PRO A 25 7.71 -23.61 -10.88
C PRO A 25 6.73 -23.78 -9.74
N ASP A 26 7.05 -24.70 -8.83
CA ASP A 26 6.35 -24.84 -7.54
C ASP A 26 6.89 -23.85 -6.50
N ILE A 27 8.18 -23.50 -6.62
CA ILE A 27 8.90 -22.68 -5.62
C ILE A 27 9.73 -21.60 -6.33
N VAL A 28 9.70 -20.39 -5.81
CA VAL A 28 10.60 -19.30 -6.21
C VAL A 28 11.46 -18.87 -5.01
N LYS A 29 12.79 -18.99 -5.16
CA LYS A 29 13.77 -18.63 -4.13
C LYS A 29 14.29 -17.23 -4.40
N LEU A 30 14.00 -16.28 -3.51
CA LEU A 30 14.41 -14.90 -3.62
C LEU A 30 15.81 -14.70 -3.07
N ASP A 31 16.67 -14.07 -3.88
CA ASP A 31 18.07 -13.82 -3.54
C ASP A 31 18.23 -12.94 -2.29
N LYS A 32 19.24 -13.24 -1.48
CA LYS A 32 19.55 -12.54 -0.22
C LYS A 32 19.69 -11.03 -0.36
N SER A 33 20.11 -10.53 -1.53
CA SER A 33 20.28 -9.10 -1.74
C SER A 33 18.97 -8.32 -1.62
N LEU A 34 17.83 -8.95 -1.88
CA LEU A 34 16.51 -8.34 -1.77
C LEU A 34 16.14 -8.09 -0.30
N VAL A 35 16.28 -9.10 0.56
CA VAL A 35 15.94 -8.97 1.98
C VAL A 35 16.92 -8.03 2.70
N SER A 36 18.20 -8.11 2.37
CA SER A 36 19.24 -7.24 2.94
C SER A 36 19.01 -5.75 2.57
N ARG A 37 18.61 -5.47 1.34
CA ARG A 37 18.21 -4.11 0.93
C ARG A 37 16.91 -3.66 1.57
N ALA A 38 15.95 -4.57 1.74
CA ALA A 38 14.68 -4.28 2.39
C ALA A 38 14.86 -3.91 3.86
N ALA A 39 15.87 -4.48 4.53
CA ALA A 39 16.23 -4.12 5.90
C ALA A 39 16.62 -2.65 6.07
N ASN A 40 17.11 -2.01 5.01
CA ASN A 40 17.63 -0.65 5.04
C ASN A 40 16.75 0.35 4.25
N SER A 41 15.64 -0.11 3.66
CA SER A 41 14.79 0.74 2.82
C SER A 41 13.32 0.30 2.81
N SER A 42 12.44 1.11 3.38
CA SER A 42 10.98 0.89 3.34
C SER A 42 10.45 0.79 1.92
N LYS A 43 11.04 1.52 0.97
CA LYS A 43 10.70 1.43 -0.45
C LYS A 43 11.02 0.03 -1.01
N VAL A 44 12.21 -0.51 -0.71
CA VAL A 44 12.61 -1.86 -1.16
C VAL A 44 11.74 -2.91 -0.48
N LYS A 45 11.43 -2.75 0.81
CA LYS A 45 10.52 -3.65 1.53
C LYS A 45 9.14 -3.72 0.86
N ARG A 46 8.57 -2.59 0.43
CA ARG A 46 7.29 -2.59 -0.33
C ARG A 46 7.41 -3.29 -1.68
N ILE A 47 8.52 -3.09 -2.38
CA ILE A 47 8.78 -3.79 -3.66
C ILE A 47 8.85 -5.29 -3.41
N LEU A 48 9.58 -5.72 -2.38
CA LEU A 48 9.71 -7.12 -2.00
C LEU A 48 8.34 -7.74 -1.66
N SER A 49 7.53 -7.05 -0.84
CA SER A 49 6.16 -7.49 -0.53
C SER A 49 5.29 -7.60 -1.80
N GLY A 50 5.41 -6.66 -2.74
CA GLY A 50 4.70 -6.74 -4.01
C GLY A 50 5.16 -7.91 -4.89
N MET A 51 6.47 -8.22 -4.88
CA MET A 51 7.03 -9.37 -5.59
C MET A 51 6.52 -10.69 -5.00
N VAL A 52 6.54 -10.83 -3.68
CA VAL A 52 6.00 -12.02 -2.99
C VAL A 52 4.52 -12.22 -3.33
N SER A 53 3.71 -11.17 -3.21
CA SER A 53 2.28 -11.25 -3.59
C SER A 53 2.08 -11.65 -5.05
N LEU A 54 2.87 -11.10 -5.98
CA LEU A 54 2.77 -11.44 -7.39
C LEU A 54 3.16 -12.91 -7.67
N ILE A 55 4.19 -13.42 -6.99
CA ILE A 55 4.59 -14.82 -7.10
C ILE A 55 3.50 -15.73 -6.53
N HIS A 56 2.89 -15.39 -5.41
CA HIS A 56 1.74 -16.14 -4.86
C HIS A 56 0.54 -16.18 -5.82
N GLU A 57 0.27 -15.08 -6.55
CA GLU A 57 -0.80 -15.05 -7.56
C GLU A 57 -0.56 -16.04 -8.72
N THR A 58 0.70 -16.48 -8.95
CA THR A 58 1.03 -17.54 -9.92
C THR A 58 0.93 -18.95 -9.35
N GLY A 59 0.60 -19.09 -8.05
CA GLY A 59 0.47 -20.38 -7.38
C GLY A 59 1.78 -20.98 -6.87
N CYS A 60 2.87 -20.19 -6.82
CA CYS A 60 4.18 -20.63 -6.35
C CYS A 60 4.38 -20.29 -4.87
N LEU A 61 5.14 -21.14 -4.16
CA LEU A 61 5.66 -20.83 -2.84
C LEU A 61 6.91 -19.95 -2.95
N VAL A 62 7.10 -19.09 -1.94
CA VAL A 62 8.23 -18.16 -1.87
C VAL A 62 9.19 -18.55 -0.74
N VAL A 63 10.47 -18.71 -1.08
CA VAL A 63 11.56 -18.86 -0.12
C VAL A 63 12.41 -17.59 -0.14
N ILE A 64 12.67 -16.97 1.01
CA ILE A 64 13.69 -15.93 1.13
C ILE A 64 15.00 -16.56 1.62
N GLU A 65 16.04 -16.37 0.82
CA GLU A 65 17.36 -16.92 1.09
C GLU A 65 18.30 -15.94 1.79
N GLY A 66 19.34 -16.50 2.42
CA GLY A 66 20.44 -15.75 3.01
C GLY A 66 20.02 -14.81 4.13
N VAL A 67 19.04 -15.20 4.93
CA VAL A 67 18.64 -14.47 6.15
C VAL A 67 19.72 -14.65 7.21
N GLU A 68 20.46 -13.58 7.54
CA GLU A 68 21.59 -13.61 8.47
C GLU A 68 21.32 -12.85 9.77
N THR A 69 20.29 -12.01 9.78
CA THR A 69 19.97 -11.15 10.93
C THR A 69 18.52 -11.27 11.37
N LYS A 70 18.25 -10.94 12.64
CA LYS A 70 16.89 -10.85 13.19
C LYS A 70 16.01 -9.86 12.42
N GLY A 71 16.59 -8.74 11.95
CA GLY A 71 15.86 -7.74 11.17
C GLY A 71 15.39 -8.30 9.82
N GLU A 72 16.26 -9.05 9.13
CA GLU A 72 15.90 -9.72 7.87
C GLU A 72 14.85 -10.81 8.08
N ALA A 73 14.96 -11.57 9.18
CA ALA A 73 13.94 -12.58 9.54
C ALA A 73 12.56 -11.95 9.78
N LEU A 74 12.50 -10.83 10.48
CA LEU A 74 11.25 -10.08 10.68
C LEU A 74 10.68 -9.54 9.36
N ILE A 75 11.52 -9.09 8.42
CA ILE A 75 11.10 -8.64 7.10
C ILE A 75 10.52 -9.81 6.30
N ALA A 76 11.17 -10.97 6.32
CA ALA A 76 10.68 -12.15 5.62
C ALA A 76 9.26 -12.55 6.07
N ILE A 77 9.00 -12.48 7.38
CA ILE A 77 7.65 -12.70 7.93
C ILE A 77 6.68 -11.58 7.48
N ASP A 78 7.14 -10.33 7.50
CA ASP A 78 6.32 -9.16 7.19
C ASP A 78 5.89 -9.09 5.72
N VAL A 79 6.69 -9.64 4.81
CA VAL A 79 6.39 -9.71 3.38
C VAL A 79 5.64 -10.97 2.98
N ASP A 80 5.25 -11.79 3.96
CA ASP A 80 4.45 -13.02 3.78
C ASP A 80 5.19 -14.12 3.00
N ALA A 81 6.50 -14.30 3.27
CA ALA A 81 7.25 -15.41 2.70
C ALA A 81 6.83 -16.74 3.34
N ASP A 82 6.69 -17.80 2.53
CA ASP A 82 6.28 -19.13 3.01
C ASP A 82 7.40 -19.84 3.77
N MET A 83 8.63 -19.64 3.32
CA MET A 83 9.80 -20.27 3.88
C MET A 83 10.99 -19.30 3.94
N VAL A 84 11.91 -19.59 4.85
CA VAL A 84 13.14 -18.82 5.01
C VAL A 84 14.34 -19.74 5.12
N GLN A 85 15.47 -19.31 4.56
CA GLN A 85 16.74 -20.02 4.65
C GLN A 85 17.86 -19.04 4.94
N GLY A 86 18.74 -19.38 5.90
CA GLY A 86 19.91 -18.54 6.20
C GLY A 86 20.56 -18.86 7.53
N PHE A 87 21.75 -18.30 7.74
CA PHE A 87 22.58 -18.56 8.91
C PHE A 87 21.98 -18.06 10.22
N TYR A 88 21.01 -17.17 10.15
CA TYR A 88 20.25 -16.76 11.34
C TYR A 88 19.49 -17.94 11.98
N PHE A 89 19.03 -18.89 11.19
CA PHE A 89 18.26 -20.03 11.65
C PHE A 89 19.12 -21.26 11.90
N ALA A 90 19.98 -21.63 10.95
CA ALA A 90 20.86 -22.78 11.07
C ALA A 90 22.02 -22.68 10.07
N LEU A 91 23.15 -23.25 10.44
CA LEU A 91 24.23 -23.53 9.51
C LEU A 91 23.91 -24.81 8.71
N PRO A 92 24.44 -24.94 7.48
CA PRO A 92 24.32 -26.19 6.73
C PRO A 92 24.83 -27.39 7.54
N ASP A 93 24.00 -28.42 7.65
CA ASP A 93 24.37 -29.66 8.33
C ASP A 93 24.02 -30.85 7.43
N ALA A 94 24.78 -31.93 7.59
CA ALA A 94 24.56 -33.19 6.86
C ALA A 94 23.34 -33.96 7.38
N MET A 95 22.85 -33.64 8.58
CA MET A 95 21.70 -34.28 9.22
C MET A 95 20.60 -33.27 9.52
N ILE A 96 19.36 -33.61 9.18
CA ILE A 96 18.19 -32.82 9.58
C ILE A 96 17.94 -33.13 11.06
N ASN A 97 18.37 -32.21 11.93
CA ASN A 97 18.07 -32.26 13.35
C ASN A 97 16.86 -31.38 13.63
N SER A 98 15.85 -31.96 14.32
CA SER A 98 14.78 -31.15 14.94
C SER A 98 15.42 -30.33 16.06
N ASN A 99 15.62 -29.04 15.83
CA ASN A 99 16.27 -28.18 16.81
C ASN A 99 15.22 -27.42 17.62
N LEU A 100 15.08 -27.76 18.91
CA LEU A 100 14.17 -27.07 19.85
C LEU A 100 14.50 -25.56 19.95
N GLU A 101 15.75 -25.17 19.75
CA GLU A 101 16.16 -23.76 19.72
C GLU A 101 15.59 -23.00 18.52
N LEU A 102 15.41 -23.68 17.40
CA LEU A 102 14.78 -23.10 16.21
C LEU A 102 13.30 -22.79 16.45
N ASP A 103 12.57 -23.69 17.10
CA ASP A 103 11.15 -23.50 17.44
C ASP A 103 10.94 -22.31 18.38
N THR A 104 11.82 -22.14 19.37
CA THR A 104 11.79 -20.98 20.27
C THR A 104 12.09 -19.69 19.54
N THR A 105 13.10 -19.67 18.67
CA THR A 105 13.46 -18.51 17.84
C THR A 105 12.31 -18.07 16.91
N LEU A 106 11.69 -19.03 16.22
CA LEU A 106 10.55 -18.76 15.35
C LEU A 106 9.34 -18.22 16.15
N THR A 107 9.08 -18.81 17.31
CA THR A 107 7.97 -18.35 18.19
C THR A 107 8.21 -16.91 18.66
N GLU A 108 9.41 -16.56 19.07
CA GLU A 108 9.78 -15.20 19.46
C GLU A 108 9.64 -14.20 18.30
N LEU A 109 10.12 -14.57 17.11
CA LEU A 109 9.99 -13.72 15.91
C LEU A 109 8.53 -13.42 15.56
N VAL A 110 7.68 -14.46 15.54
CA VAL A 110 6.26 -14.30 15.26
C VAL A 110 5.56 -13.44 16.32
N GLN A 111 5.92 -13.60 17.60
CA GLN A 111 5.37 -12.76 18.67
C GLN A 111 5.80 -11.29 18.51
N LEU A 112 7.06 -11.03 18.19
CA LEU A 112 7.56 -9.67 17.94
C LEU A 112 6.88 -9.01 16.75
N GLN A 113 6.75 -9.74 15.64
CA GLN A 113 6.07 -9.25 14.46
C GLN A 113 4.60 -8.92 14.77
N ARG A 114 3.88 -9.80 15.50
CA ARG A 114 2.50 -9.54 15.92
C ARG A 114 2.38 -8.29 16.80
N LEU A 115 3.33 -8.08 17.71
CA LEU A 115 3.33 -6.88 18.56
C LEU A 115 3.59 -5.61 17.75
N GLN A 116 4.49 -5.65 16.78
CA GLN A 116 4.77 -4.52 15.87
C GLN A 116 3.56 -4.23 14.97
N ALA A 117 2.99 -5.26 14.36
CA ALA A 117 1.79 -5.13 13.52
C ALA A 117 0.60 -4.54 14.31
N ARG A 118 0.36 -5.00 15.55
CA ARG A 118 -0.69 -4.43 16.42
C ARG A 118 -0.47 -2.97 16.73
N LYS A 119 0.77 -2.55 17.04
CA LYS A 119 1.09 -1.15 17.30
C LYS A 119 0.86 -0.28 16.07
N GLN A 120 1.29 -0.75 14.90
CA GLN A 120 1.06 -0.04 13.63
C GLN A 120 -0.44 0.08 13.32
N THR A 121 -1.20 -1.01 13.48
CA THR A 121 -2.65 -0.99 13.27
C THR A 121 -3.33 -0.02 14.23
N GLN A 122 -3.01 -0.04 15.53
CA GLN A 122 -3.58 0.90 16.51
C GLN A 122 -3.28 2.36 16.19
N GLN A 123 -2.07 2.68 15.73
CA GLN A 123 -1.71 4.03 15.32
C GLN A 123 -2.49 4.46 14.07
N LEU A 124 -2.61 3.57 13.09
CA LEU A 124 -3.41 3.81 11.89
C LEU A 124 -4.89 3.98 12.23
N ASP A 125 -5.46 3.13 13.07
CA ASP A 125 -6.86 3.19 13.50
C ASP A 125 -7.15 4.52 14.23
N TYR A 126 -6.27 4.93 15.15
CA TYR A 126 -6.41 6.22 15.84
C TYR A 126 -6.39 7.39 14.85
N TYR A 127 -5.46 7.36 13.91
CA TYR A 127 -5.35 8.38 12.87
C TYR A 127 -6.58 8.40 11.96
N PHE A 128 -7.01 7.22 11.48
CA PHE A 128 -8.17 7.11 10.60
C PHE A 128 -9.47 7.49 11.30
N ASN A 129 -9.66 7.14 12.58
CA ASN A 129 -10.84 7.54 13.34
C ASN A 129 -10.93 9.06 13.48
N ARG A 130 -9.81 9.71 13.79
CA ARG A 130 -9.77 11.18 13.86
C ARG A 130 -10.04 11.83 12.51
N PHE A 131 -9.45 11.30 11.44
CA PHE A 131 -9.69 11.80 10.09
C PHE A 131 -11.12 11.52 9.62
N HIS A 132 -11.70 10.39 9.99
CA HIS A 132 -13.09 10.06 9.72
C HIS A 132 -14.06 11.11 10.27
N GLU A 133 -13.89 11.50 11.54
CA GLU A 133 -14.70 12.57 12.12
C GLU A 133 -14.57 13.90 11.38
N LEU A 134 -13.37 14.24 10.96
CA LEU A 134 -13.09 15.45 10.18
C LEU A 134 -13.77 15.39 8.81
N PHE A 135 -13.69 14.22 8.16
CA PHE A 135 -14.28 13.96 6.86
C PHE A 135 -15.81 14.04 6.90
N GLU A 136 -16.45 13.44 7.90
CA GLU A 136 -17.90 13.52 8.09
C GLU A 136 -18.37 14.97 8.32
N LYS A 137 -17.64 15.76 9.11
CA LYS A 137 -17.93 17.19 9.27
C LYS A 137 -17.83 17.95 7.96
N ALA A 138 -16.82 17.67 7.15
CA ALA A 138 -16.66 18.27 5.83
C ALA A 138 -17.81 17.88 4.89
N MET A 139 -18.24 16.61 4.94
CA MET A 139 -19.39 16.12 4.19
C MET A 139 -20.69 16.85 4.56
N CYS A 140 -20.95 17.02 5.86
CA CYS A 140 -22.13 17.80 6.32
C CYS A 140 -22.13 19.20 5.73
N VAL A 141 -20.99 19.91 5.82
CA VAL A 141 -20.86 21.27 5.26
C VAL A 141 -21.01 21.27 3.73
N LEU A 142 -20.48 20.26 3.05
CA LEU A 142 -20.62 20.12 1.60
C LEU A 142 -22.09 19.95 1.18
N VAL A 143 -22.86 19.15 1.91
CA VAL A 143 -24.28 18.93 1.65
C VAL A 143 -25.11 20.17 1.99
N GLU A 144 -24.88 20.80 3.14
CA GLU A 144 -25.64 21.96 3.60
C GLU A 144 -25.36 23.21 2.77
N ASN A 145 -24.12 23.51 2.51
CA ASN A 145 -23.69 24.78 1.90
C ASN A 145 -23.41 24.65 0.39
N LYS A 146 -23.41 23.42 -0.15
CA LYS A 146 -23.08 23.11 -1.55
C LYS A 146 -21.74 23.72 -2.00
N SER A 147 -20.80 23.80 -1.05
CA SER A 147 -19.50 24.45 -1.27
C SER A 147 -18.35 23.49 -1.00
N LEU A 148 -17.65 23.12 -2.07
CA LEU A 148 -16.45 22.29 -1.99
C LEU A 148 -15.31 23.02 -1.26
N ASP A 149 -15.20 24.36 -1.42
CA ASP A 149 -14.17 25.15 -0.77
C ASP A 149 -14.31 25.09 0.76
N GLN A 150 -15.54 25.26 1.28
CA GLN A 150 -15.78 25.21 2.73
C GLN A 150 -15.54 23.82 3.31
N ALA A 151 -15.91 22.77 2.57
CA ALA A 151 -15.62 21.40 2.97
C ALA A 151 -14.10 21.14 2.96
N ALA A 152 -13.39 21.61 1.95
CA ALA A 152 -11.95 21.50 1.83
C ALA A 152 -11.22 22.24 2.97
N ASP A 153 -11.69 23.42 3.40
CA ASP A 153 -11.14 24.16 4.54
C ASP A 153 -11.18 23.35 5.84
N ILE A 154 -12.20 22.52 6.01
CA ILE A 154 -12.30 21.61 7.15
C ILE A 154 -11.25 20.49 7.03
N ILE A 155 -11.15 19.86 5.86
CA ILE A 155 -10.18 18.80 5.59
C ILE A 155 -8.74 19.30 5.74
N PHE A 156 -8.44 20.52 5.32
CA PHE A 156 -7.09 21.09 5.37
C PHE A 156 -6.61 21.47 6.77
N ARG A 157 -7.41 21.23 7.81
CA ARG A 157 -6.94 21.19 9.20
C ARG A 157 -6.07 19.95 9.50
N GLU A 158 -6.16 18.95 8.65
CA GLU A 158 -5.23 17.84 8.63
C GLU A 158 -3.99 18.22 7.80
N GLU A 159 -2.83 18.24 8.44
CA GLU A 159 -1.56 18.70 7.83
C GLU A 159 -1.15 17.87 6.61
N ARG A 160 -1.56 16.60 6.55
CA ARG A 160 -1.28 15.71 5.42
C ARG A 160 -2.27 15.85 4.28
N ALA A 161 -3.33 16.64 4.44
CA ALA A 161 -4.28 16.85 3.36
C ALA A 161 -3.65 17.68 2.22
N ILE A 162 -3.67 17.12 1.00
CA ILE A 162 -3.07 17.73 -0.18
C ILE A 162 -4.12 18.49 -0.97
N ARG A 163 -5.27 17.85 -1.22
CA ARG A 163 -6.31 18.38 -2.08
C ARG A 163 -7.64 17.68 -1.89
N CYS A 164 -8.71 18.39 -2.26
CA CYS A 164 -10.06 17.87 -2.32
C CYS A 164 -10.63 18.04 -3.72
N PHE A 165 -11.49 17.12 -4.14
CA PHE A 165 -12.21 17.18 -5.40
C PHE A 165 -13.51 16.39 -5.34
N LEU A 166 -14.41 16.69 -6.26
CA LEU A 166 -15.75 16.09 -6.35
C LEU A 166 -15.89 15.36 -7.67
N LEU A 167 -16.47 14.16 -7.63
CA LEU A 167 -16.79 13.37 -8.81
C LEU A 167 -18.29 13.16 -8.89
N ASP A 168 -18.82 13.04 -10.11
CA ASP A 168 -20.20 12.56 -10.30
C ASP A 168 -20.29 11.03 -10.24
N GLU A 169 -21.49 10.51 -10.35
CA GLU A 169 -21.79 9.08 -10.34
C GLU A 169 -21.00 8.29 -11.40
N VAL A 170 -20.74 8.89 -12.55
CA VAL A 170 -20.01 8.27 -13.67
C VAL A 170 -18.51 8.40 -13.52
N GLY A 171 -18.03 9.24 -12.59
CA GLY A 171 -16.61 9.46 -12.29
C GLY A 171 -15.97 10.65 -12.99
N TYR A 172 -16.76 11.57 -13.56
CA TYR A 172 -16.23 12.83 -14.07
C TYR A 172 -16.07 13.85 -12.94
N GLN A 173 -14.96 14.55 -12.94
CA GLN A 173 -14.69 15.57 -11.93
C GLN A 173 -15.56 16.81 -12.15
N LYS A 174 -16.28 17.20 -11.11
CA LYS A 174 -17.09 18.42 -11.06
C LYS A 174 -16.30 19.56 -10.43
N GLY A 175 -16.17 20.62 -11.16
CA GLY A 175 -15.38 21.79 -10.71
C GLY A 175 -13.87 21.55 -10.72
N SER A 176 -13.15 22.47 -10.14
CA SER A 176 -11.69 22.42 -10.01
C SER A 176 -11.29 21.67 -8.75
N THR A 177 -10.09 21.10 -8.76
CA THR A 177 -9.45 20.58 -7.56
C THR A 177 -9.08 21.73 -6.63
N ILE A 178 -9.42 21.61 -5.34
CA ILE A 178 -9.00 22.55 -4.30
C ILE A 178 -7.72 21.99 -3.65
N HIS A 179 -6.67 22.80 -3.61
CA HIS A 179 -5.38 22.42 -3.04
C HIS A 179 -5.15 23.08 -1.69
N ALA A 180 -4.54 22.36 -0.74
CA ALA A 180 -4.04 22.96 0.48
C ALA A 180 -2.86 23.91 0.16
N LYS A 181 -2.79 25.06 0.84
CA LYS A 181 -1.80 26.12 0.57
C LYS A 181 -0.34 25.65 0.44
N PRO A 182 0.18 24.72 1.27
CA PRO A 182 1.55 24.24 1.10
C PRO A 182 1.79 23.49 -0.22
N TYR A 183 0.74 22.98 -0.85
CA TYR A 183 0.80 22.13 -2.05
C TYR A 183 0.40 22.85 -3.34
N GLU A 184 -0.09 24.08 -3.26
CA GLU A 184 -0.52 24.87 -4.44
C GLU A 184 0.59 25.11 -5.46
N ARG A 185 1.87 25.04 -5.05
CA ARG A 185 3.05 25.37 -5.86
C ARG A 185 4.08 24.24 -6.00
N GLN A 186 3.80 23.07 -5.44
CA GLN A 186 4.73 21.93 -5.49
C GLN A 186 4.43 21.06 -6.71
N PHE A 187 4.78 21.54 -7.90
CA PHE A 187 4.69 20.73 -9.11
C PHE A 187 6.08 20.25 -9.52
N ASP A 188 6.19 18.96 -9.80
CA ASP A 188 7.39 18.41 -10.43
C ASP A 188 7.44 18.91 -11.87
N LYS A 189 8.49 19.68 -12.21
CA LYS A 189 8.67 20.26 -13.54
C LYS A 189 8.85 19.24 -14.66
N ARG A 190 9.07 17.97 -14.32
CA ARG A 190 9.26 16.87 -15.28
C ARG A 190 7.96 16.41 -15.92
N VAL A 191 6.82 16.71 -15.32
CA VAL A 191 5.50 16.33 -15.84
C VAL A 191 4.58 17.53 -15.73
N LEU A 192 3.79 17.77 -16.78
CA LEU A 192 2.72 18.77 -16.75
C LEU A 192 1.60 18.22 -15.83
N PRO A 193 1.41 18.80 -14.64
CA PRO A 193 0.36 18.33 -13.74
C PRO A 193 -1.01 18.64 -14.32
N LEU A 194 -1.99 17.81 -14.00
CA LEU A 194 -3.38 18.07 -14.31
C LEU A 194 -3.91 19.16 -13.34
N LEU A 195 -3.68 20.43 -13.69
CA LEU A 195 -3.83 21.58 -12.79
C LEU A 195 -5.26 21.75 -12.23
N SER A 196 -6.30 21.47 -12.99
CA SER A 196 -7.68 21.65 -12.51
C SER A 196 -8.46 20.36 -12.34
N GLY A 197 -8.09 19.30 -13.05
CA GLY A 197 -8.85 18.04 -13.08
C GLY A 197 -10.28 18.18 -13.64
N LYS A 198 -10.76 19.39 -13.92
CA LYS A 198 -12.14 19.64 -14.37
C LYS A 198 -12.48 18.82 -15.62
N ASN A 199 -13.58 18.08 -15.56
CA ASN A 199 -14.05 17.14 -16.58
C ASN A 199 -13.12 15.94 -16.85
N ALA A 200 -12.07 15.72 -16.04
CA ALA A 200 -11.29 14.50 -16.12
C ALA A 200 -12.11 13.30 -15.65
N SER A 201 -11.93 12.15 -16.31
CA SER A 201 -12.61 10.90 -15.93
C SER A 201 -11.72 10.10 -14.97
N TRP A 202 -12.27 9.77 -13.81
CA TRP A 202 -11.66 8.97 -12.77
C TRP A 202 -12.44 7.67 -12.48
N SER A 203 -13.38 7.31 -13.38
CA SER A 203 -14.29 6.16 -13.23
C SER A 203 -13.57 4.84 -12.98
N HIS A 204 -12.37 4.66 -13.55
CA HIS A 204 -11.53 3.47 -13.40
C HIS A 204 -10.75 3.43 -12.07
N LYS A 205 -10.82 4.47 -11.26
CA LYS A 205 -10.08 4.53 -9.99
C LYS A 205 -10.85 3.83 -8.87
N TYR A 206 -10.14 3.03 -8.07
CA TYR A 206 -10.72 2.28 -6.95
C TYR A 206 -11.47 3.17 -5.96
N TYR A 207 -11.00 4.39 -5.70
CA TYR A 207 -11.65 5.30 -4.77
C TYR A 207 -13.04 5.76 -5.27
N HIS A 208 -13.26 5.88 -6.58
CA HIS A 208 -14.57 6.15 -7.15
C HIS A 208 -15.44 4.90 -7.14
N PHE A 209 -14.98 3.82 -7.78
CA PHE A 209 -15.73 2.58 -7.92
C PHE A 209 -16.20 2.00 -6.59
N ARG A 210 -15.33 1.96 -5.59
CA ARG A 210 -15.70 1.46 -4.26
C ARG A 210 -16.67 2.37 -3.53
N ALA A 211 -16.52 3.69 -3.63
CA ALA A 211 -17.43 4.64 -3.01
C ALA A 211 -18.85 4.50 -3.56
N ILE A 212 -19.02 4.39 -4.88
CA ILE A 212 -20.32 4.18 -5.52
C ILE A 212 -20.95 2.85 -5.08
N ASN A 213 -20.17 1.76 -5.03
CA ASN A 213 -20.70 0.45 -4.65
C ASN A 213 -20.95 0.29 -3.13
N GLN A 214 -20.39 1.16 -2.30
CA GLN A 214 -20.52 1.14 -0.84
C GLN A 214 -20.70 2.58 -0.31
N PRO A 215 -21.82 3.25 -0.61
CA PRO A 215 -21.99 4.69 -0.35
C PRO A 215 -21.90 5.06 1.14
N ASP A 216 -22.31 4.16 2.04
CA ASP A 216 -22.28 4.41 3.49
C ASP A 216 -20.89 4.28 4.13
N LYS A 217 -19.90 3.81 3.37
CA LYS A 217 -18.57 3.53 3.88
C LYS A 217 -17.52 4.49 3.35
N LEU A 218 -16.72 5.00 4.27
CA LEU A 218 -15.50 5.69 3.91
C LEU A 218 -14.51 4.70 3.25
N GLN A 219 -14.06 5.02 2.06
CA GLN A 219 -13.09 4.23 1.31
C GLN A 219 -11.70 4.84 1.44
N VAL A 220 -10.69 4.00 1.59
CA VAL A 220 -9.28 4.41 1.63
C VAL A 220 -8.50 3.55 0.64
N THR A 221 -7.69 4.18 -0.19
CA THR A 221 -6.82 3.47 -1.13
C THR A 221 -5.54 2.97 -0.47
N ARG A 222 -4.87 2.02 -1.11
CA ARG A 222 -3.45 1.80 -0.86
C ARG A 222 -2.65 3.04 -1.31
N PRO A 223 -1.44 3.25 -0.77
CA PRO A 223 -0.57 4.32 -1.25
C PRO A 223 -0.26 4.18 -2.74
N TYR A 224 -0.35 5.30 -3.47
CA TYR A 224 -0.03 5.34 -4.90
C TYR A 224 0.57 6.69 -5.29
N LEU A 225 1.28 6.71 -6.41
CA LEU A 225 1.81 7.95 -6.98
C LEU A 225 0.69 8.65 -7.75
N SER A 226 0.29 9.83 -7.28
CA SER A 226 -0.75 10.59 -7.96
C SER A 226 -0.25 11.29 -9.22
N VAL A 227 -0.99 11.11 -10.33
CA VAL A 227 -0.69 11.80 -11.60
C VAL A 227 -0.93 13.31 -11.53
N ALA A 228 -1.73 13.77 -10.58
CA ALA A 228 -2.06 15.20 -10.48
C ALA A 228 -1.01 16.02 -9.71
N GLY A 229 -0.05 15.40 -9.04
CA GLY A 229 0.99 16.12 -8.29
C GLY A 229 2.31 15.38 -8.16
N LEU A 230 2.41 14.16 -8.71
CA LEU A 230 3.59 13.27 -8.58
C LEU A 230 4.04 13.05 -7.14
N GLN A 231 3.07 13.02 -6.22
CA GLN A 231 3.30 12.77 -4.81
C GLN A 231 2.68 11.44 -4.42
N MET A 232 3.35 10.71 -3.53
CA MET A 232 2.76 9.53 -2.90
C MET A 232 1.60 9.96 -2.02
N CYS A 233 0.43 9.40 -2.26
CA CYS A 233 -0.77 9.72 -1.50
C CYS A 233 -1.66 8.49 -1.30
N ILE A 234 -2.58 8.60 -0.36
CA ILE A 234 -3.78 7.81 -0.27
C ILE A 234 -4.97 8.71 -0.58
N THR A 235 -6.00 8.17 -1.23
CA THR A 235 -7.26 8.88 -1.42
C THR A 235 -8.29 8.31 -0.46
N VAL A 236 -8.92 9.20 0.29
CA VAL A 236 -10.11 8.93 1.09
C VAL A 236 -11.32 9.44 0.32
N SER A 237 -12.35 8.61 0.22
CA SER A 237 -13.55 8.94 -0.57
C SER A 237 -14.82 8.36 0.04
N LYS A 238 -15.94 9.05 -0.18
CA LYS A 238 -17.28 8.58 0.19
C LYS A 238 -18.30 9.12 -0.78
N ALA A 239 -19.25 8.27 -1.19
CA ALA A 239 -20.38 8.70 -1.99
C ALA A 239 -21.44 9.33 -1.09
N PHE A 240 -22.21 10.27 -1.66
CA PHE A 240 -23.36 10.93 -1.03
C PHE A 240 -24.33 11.40 -2.09
N GLU A 241 -25.57 11.62 -1.66
CA GLU A 241 -26.63 12.15 -2.52
C GLU A 241 -26.84 13.65 -2.24
N LEU A 242 -26.95 14.42 -3.31
CA LEU A 242 -27.29 15.84 -3.24
C LEU A 242 -28.27 16.16 -4.36
N GLU A 243 -29.47 16.64 -3.99
CA GLU A 243 -30.54 17.01 -4.94
C GLU A 243 -30.90 15.89 -5.94
N GLY A 244 -30.92 14.64 -5.48
CA GLY A 244 -31.25 13.48 -6.30
C GLY A 244 -30.12 13.01 -7.24
N ASN A 245 -28.91 13.58 -7.10
CA ASN A 245 -27.72 13.14 -7.84
C ASN A 245 -26.69 12.56 -6.88
N VAL A 246 -26.01 11.51 -7.32
CA VAL A 246 -24.93 10.89 -6.56
C VAL A 246 -23.60 11.54 -6.90
N PHE A 247 -22.85 11.88 -5.86
CA PHE A 247 -21.50 12.43 -5.96
C PHE A 247 -20.53 11.62 -5.07
N VAL A 248 -19.26 11.70 -5.40
CA VAL A 248 -18.17 11.15 -4.56
C VAL A 248 -17.26 12.28 -4.15
N PHE A 249 -17.22 12.57 -2.86
CA PHE A 249 -16.24 13.49 -2.27
C PHE A 249 -14.94 12.75 -2.05
N CYS A 250 -13.85 13.31 -2.53
CA CYS A 250 -12.50 12.73 -2.48
C CYS A 250 -11.52 13.70 -1.83
N CYS A 251 -10.64 13.15 -1.02
CA CYS A 251 -9.50 13.87 -0.43
C CYS A 251 -8.24 13.05 -0.57
N ASP A 252 -7.17 13.64 -1.10
CA ASP A 252 -5.83 13.05 -1.11
C ASP A 252 -5.04 13.49 0.10
N LEU A 253 -4.48 12.51 0.82
CA LEU A 253 -3.59 12.71 1.95
C LEU A 253 -2.18 12.28 1.56
N TYR A 254 -1.19 13.10 1.90
CA TYR A 254 0.22 12.76 1.72
C TYR A 254 0.57 11.47 2.44
N TRP A 255 1.20 10.56 1.72
CA TRP A 255 1.70 9.32 2.29
C TRP A 255 3.19 9.44 2.59
N GLN A 256 3.53 9.37 3.87
CA GLN A 256 4.89 9.27 4.34
C GLN A 256 5.15 7.85 4.83
N ASP A 257 6.22 7.24 4.33
CA ASP A 257 6.69 5.98 4.89
C ASP A 257 7.32 6.27 6.26
N ASN A 258 6.77 5.68 7.29
CA ASN A 258 7.37 5.64 8.62
C ASN A 258 8.35 4.47 8.71
#